data_730fbe3d88b1a64edbd3578811f7128e
#
_entry.id   730fbe3d88b1a64edbd3578811f7128e
#
_cell.length_a   1.000
_cell.length_b   1.000
_cell.length_c   1.000
_cell.angle_alpha   90.00
_cell.angle_beta   90.00
_cell.angle_gamma   90.00
#
_symmetry.space_group_name_H-M   'P 1'
#
loop_
_entity.id
_entity.type
_entity.pdbx_description
1 polymer ?
#
loop_
_entity_poly.entity_id
_entity_poly.type
_entity_poly.pdbx_seq_one_letter_code
_entity_poly.pdbx_strand_id
1 'polypeptide(L)'
;MTNSNPSNQVVSKVVDGNTLVLERVFQAPRELVFKAFSEAEHLKHWWGPKGWTLPVCNVDFRPGGTWHYCMKCVDKNQGDFYGMESWGKALYKEITAPEQVIYTDGFSDAEGNISKDLPETLVQLDFIDLEGQTKLVNSGKYTSPEALQQVIDMGMLEGISQTFDNLDAHLENLQKNN
;
A
#
# COMPACT_ATOMS: atom_id res chain seq x y z
N MET A 1 22.79 -17.38 -2.05
CA MET A 1 21.75 -17.66 -1.05
C MET A 1 21.26 -16.37 -0.46
N THR A 2 20.09 -15.95 -0.84
CA THR A 2 19.43 -14.83 -0.18
C THR A 2 18.88 -15.36 1.15
N ASN A 3 19.55 -15.01 2.24
CA ASN A 3 18.97 -15.18 3.57
C ASN A 3 17.79 -14.24 3.66
N SER A 4 16.61 -14.70 3.24
CA SER A 4 15.38 -13.99 3.54
C SER A 4 15.17 -14.07 5.05
N ASN A 5 15.48 -12.98 5.72
CA ASN A 5 15.16 -12.85 7.15
C ASN A 5 13.65 -13.06 7.29
N PRO A 6 13.19 -14.07 8.07
CA PRO A 6 11.74 -14.31 8.23
C PRO A 6 10.95 -13.09 8.67
N SER A 7 11.59 -12.11 9.33
CA SER A 7 10.95 -10.85 9.76
C SER A 7 10.58 -9.93 8.59
N ASN A 8 11.16 -10.14 7.39
CA ASN A 8 10.91 -9.30 6.22
C ASN A 8 9.83 -9.87 5.30
N GLN A 9 9.12 -10.91 5.72
CA GLN A 9 8.04 -11.49 4.95
C GLN A 9 6.69 -10.94 5.39
N VAL A 10 5.78 -10.78 4.42
CA VAL A 10 4.39 -10.42 4.71
C VAL A 10 3.70 -11.65 5.29
N VAL A 11 3.14 -11.49 6.48
CA VAL A 11 2.28 -12.49 7.10
C VAL A 11 0.84 -12.05 6.95
N SER A 12 -0.02 -12.91 6.44
CA SER A 12 -1.43 -12.59 6.19
C SER A 12 -2.37 -13.50 6.96
N LYS A 13 -3.50 -12.94 7.39
CA LYS A 13 -4.60 -13.70 7.99
C LYS A 13 -5.93 -13.04 7.66
N VAL A 14 -7.00 -13.84 7.64
CA VAL A 14 -8.37 -13.33 7.47
C VAL A 14 -9.08 -13.35 8.82
N VAL A 15 -9.72 -12.24 9.18
CA VAL A 15 -10.48 -12.08 10.43
C VAL A 15 -11.94 -11.79 10.06
N ASP A 16 -12.88 -12.46 10.76
CA ASP A 16 -14.31 -12.30 10.55
C ASP A 16 -14.78 -12.52 9.10
N GLY A 17 -13.97 -13.21 8.30
CA GLY A 17 -14.29 -13.57 6.91
C GLY A 17 -14.11 -12.45 5.90
N ASN A 18 -14.09 -11.19 6.30
CA ASN A 18 -14.07 -10.03 5.39
C ASN A 18 -12.95 -9.02 5.67
N THR A 19 -12.10 -9.28 6.64
CA THR A 19 -10.96 -8.40 6.96
C THR A 19 -9.65 -9.14 6.71
N LEU A 20 -8.82 -8.57 5.86
CA LEU A 20 -7.47 -9.09 5.60
C LEU A 20 -6.48 -8.28 6.44
N VAL A 21 -5.72 -8.98 7.28
CA VAL A 21 -4.67 -8.37 8.10
C VAL A 21 -3.31 -8.79 7.55
N LEU A 22 -2.49 -7.82 7.20
CA LEU A 22 -1.13 -8.02 6.71
C LEU A 22 -0.14 -7.41 7.69
N GLU A 23 0.90 -8.15 8.04
CA GLU A 23 1.95 -7.68 8.94
C GLU A 23 3.32 -7.81 8.29
N ARG A 24 4.16 -6.80 8.48
CA ARG A 24 5.56 -6.84 8.05
C ARG A 24 6.40 -5.92 8.91
N VAL A 25 7.64 -6.35 9.20
CA VAL A 25 8.63 -5.53 9.92
C VAL A 25 9.57 -4.87 8.91
N PHE A 26 9.73 -3.55 9.04
CA PHE A 26 10.66 -2.75 8.24
C PHE A 26 11.84 -2.30 9.10
N GLN A 27 13.03 -2.31 8.51
CA GLN A 27 14.29 -1.93 9.16
C GLN A 27 14.49 -0.42 9.09
N ALA A 28 13.57 0.33 9.66
CA ALA A 28 13.59 1.79 9.68
C ALA A 28 12.76 2.32 10.85
N PRO A 29 13.12 3.51 11.40
CA PRO A 29 12.33 4.11 12.48
C PRO A 29 10.90 4.45 12.03
N ARG A 30 9.97 4.40 12.97
CA ARG A 30 8.54 4.61 12.74
C ARG A 30 8.25 5.93 12.00
N GLU A 31 8.90 7.00 12.37
CA GLU A 31 8.72 8.32 11.76
C GLU A 31 9.06 8.30 10.27
N LEU A 32 10.11 7.56 9.90
CA LEU A 32 10.51 7.43 8.50
C LEU A 32 9.53 6.57 7.70
N VAL A 33 9.08 5.46 8.27
CA VAL A 33 8.07 4.60 7.62
C VAL A 33 6.76 5.35 7.44
N PHE A 34 6.31 6.06 8.48
CA PHE A 34 5.10 6.88 8.41
C PHE A 34 5.22 7.95 7.31
N LYS A 35 6.36 8.63 7.24
CA LYS A 35 6.63 9.63 6.20
C LYS A 35 6.55 9.04 4.80
N ALA A 36 7.06 7.82 4.61
CA ALA A 36 7.01 7.12 3.33
C ALA A 36 5.56 6.86 2.85
N PHE A 37 4.62 6.70 3.77
CA PHE A 37 3.20 6.52 3.46
C PHE A 37 2.43 7.83 3.30
N SER A 38 2.95 8.95 3.79
CA SER A 38 2.20 10.21 3.86
C SER A 38 2.59 11.25 2.81
N GLU A 39 3.74 11.11 2.18
CA GLU A 39 4.25 12.10 1.24
C GLU A 39 4.31 11.56 -0.19
N ALA A 40 3.77 12.33 -1.14
CA ALA A 40 3.76 11.95 -2.56
C ALA A 40 5.16 11.67 -3.09
N GLU A 41 6.17 12.45 -2.68
CA GLU A 41 7.56 12.28 -3.11
C GLU A 41 8.12 10.90 -2.74
N HIS A 42 7.70 10.36 -1.60
CA HIS A 42 8.08 9.01 -1.20
C HIS A 42 7.25 7.94 -1.92
N LEU A 43 5.92 8.10 -1.97
CA LEU A 43 5.00 7.15 -2.57
C LEU A 43 5.36 6.87 -4.05
N LYS A 44 5.81 7.86 -4.78
CA LYS A 44 6.25 7.73 -6.18
C LYS A 44 7.36 6.70 -6.37
N HIS A 45 8.17 6.45 -5.34
CA HIS A 45 9.33 5.56 -5.43
C HIS A 45 9.01 4.11 -5.12
N TRP A 46 7.94 3.82 -4.40
CA TRP A 46 7.72 2.45 -3.93
C TRP A 46 6.31 1.91 -4.14
N TRP A 47 5.30 2.78 -4.31
CA TRP A 47 3.92 2.31 -4.45
C TRP A 47 3.71 1.63 -5.81
N GLY A 48 3.19 0.40 -5.77
CA GLY A 48 2.92 -0.42 -6.95
C GLY A 48 3.77 -1.69 -6.98
N PRO A 49 3.28 -2.74 -7.62
CA PRO A 49 4.03 -3.98 -7.75
C PRO A 49 5.21 -3.83 -8.71
N LYS A 50 6.05 -4.85 -8.76
CA LYS A 50 7.24 -4.87 -9.63
C LYS A 50 6.85 -4.63 -11.09
N GLY A 51 7.55 -3.71 -11.75
CA GLY A 51 7.32 -3.35 -13.16
C GLY A 51 6.27 -2.28 -13.37
N TRP A 52 5.72 -1.73 -12.29
CA TRP A 52 4.75 -0.65 -12.33
C TRP A 52 5.35 0.62 -11.73
N THR A 53 4.95 1.76 -12.29
CA THR A 53 5.34 3.09 -11.81
C THR A 53 4.10 3.86 -11.35
N LEU A 54 4.31 5.02 -10.73
CA LEU A 54 3.23 5.87 -10.23
C LEU A 54 3.28 7.25 -10.92
N PRO A 55 2.85 7.34 -12.20
CA PRO A 55 2.92 8.61 -12.94
C PRO A 55 2.03 9.71 -12.40
N VAL A 56 0.96 9.35 -11.66
CA VAL A 56 0.09 10.33 -10.99
C VAL A 56 0.03 9.98 -9.51
N CYS A 57 0.34 10.95 -8.65
CA CYS A 57 0.28 10.77 -7.20
C CYS A 57 -0.01 12.13 -6.56
N ASN A 58 -1.28 12.39 -6.29
CA ASN A 58 -1.75 13.62 -5.69
C ASN A 58 -2.22 13.34 -4.27
N VAL A 59 -1.52 13.88 -3.28
CA VAL A 59 -1.77 13.62 -1.86
C VAL A 59 -2.14 14.92 -1.16
N ASP A 60 -3.28 14.92 -0.50
CA ASP A 60 -3.69 15.92 0.48
C ASP A 60 -3.83 15.19 1.83
N PHE A 61 -2.72 15.11 2.58
CA PHE A 61 -2.61 14.27 3.76
C PHE A 61 -3.15 14.98 5.00
N ARG A 62 -4.48 14.92 5.13
CA ARG A 62 -5.22 15.44 6.28
C ARG A 62 -6.58 14.71 6.38
N PRO A 63 -7.22 14.68 7.56
CA PRO A 63 -8.58 14.15 7.66
C PRO A 63 -9.51 14.89 6.68
N GLY A 64 -10.25 14.13 5.86
CA GLY A 64 -11.08 14.69 4.79
C GLY A 64 -10.33 14.93 3.48
N GLY A 65 -9.00 14.85 3.48
CA GLY A 65 -8.20 14.94 2.25
C GLY A 65 -8.21 13.64 1.47
N THR A 66 -7.61 13.66 0.29
CA THR A 66 -7.61 12.52 -0.63
C THR A 66 -6.21 12.22 -1.15
N TRP A 67 -6.05 10.97 -1.60
CA TRP A 67 -4.89 10.51 -2.34
C TRP A 67 -5.39 9.89 -3.63
N HIS A 68 -5.16 10.56 -4.76
CA HIS A 68 -5.57 10.11 -6.08
C HIS A 68 -4.32 9.72 -6.87
N TYR A 69 -4.29 8.51 -7.41
CA TYR A 69 -3.08 7.97 -8.02
C TYR A 69 -3.39 7.10 -9.24
N CYS A 70 -2.37 6.98 -10.09
CA CYS A 70 -2.37 6.06 -11.22
C CYS A 70 -1.10 5.21 -11.17
N MET A 71 -1.28 3.90 -11.20
CA MET A 71 -0.19 2.95 -11.44
C MET A 71 -0.18 2.59 -12.91
N LYS A 72 1.01 2.54 -13.51
CA LYS A 72 1.18 2.16 -14.92
C LYS A 72 2.23 1.07 -15.07
N CYS A 73 1.88 0.00 -15.77
CA CYS A 73 2.82 -1.07 -16.08
C CYS A 73 3.75 -0.62 -17.20
N VAL A 74 5.05 -0.62 -16.90
CA VAL A 74 6.10 -0.22 -17.85
C VAL A 74 7.03 -1.38 -18.21
N ASP A 75 6.74 -2.58 -17.72
CA ASP A 75 7.51 -3.78 -17.98
C ASP A 75 6.95 -4.52 -19.19
N LYS A 76 7.71 -4.51 -20.28
CA LYS A 76 7.33 -5.17 -21.55
C LYS A 76 7.20 -6.68 -21.42
N ASN A 77 7.77 -7.27 -20.36
CA ASN A 77 7.72 -8.71 -20.13
C ASN A 77 6.43 -9.17 -19.42
N GLN A 78 5.54 -8.23 -19.07
CA GLN A 78 4.28 -8.56 -18.39
C GLN A 78 3.09 -8.75 -19.35
N GLY A 79 3.35 -8.95 -20.64
CA GLY A 79 2.34 -9.29 -21.62
C GLY A 79 1.24 -8.24 -21.75
N ASP A 80 0.00 -8.65 -21.56
CA ASP A 80 -1.17 -7.77 -21.70
C ASP A 80 -1.25 -6.65 -20.68
N PHE A 81 -0.50 -6.76 -19.57
CA PHE A 81 -0.43 -5.69 -18.58
C PHE A 81 0.41 -4.50 -19.04
N TYR A 82 1.33 -4.71 -19.99
CA TYR A 82 2.19 -3.63 -20.48
C TYR A 82 1.36 -2.45 -21.01
N GLY A 83 1.62 -1.28 -20.46
CA GLY A 83 0.90 -0.06 -20.81
C GLY A 83 -0.42 0.13 -20.07
N MET A 84 -0.85 -0.86 -19.30
CA MET A 84 -2.11 -0.78 -18.52
C MET A 84 -1.98 0.25 -17.40
N GLU A 85 -3.04 1.02 -17.19
CA GLU A 85 -3.16 1.97 -16.09
C GLU A 85 -4.19 1.48 -15.08
N SER A 86 -3.87 1.62 -13.80
CA SER A 86 -4.79 1.33 -12.71
C SER A 86 -4.91 2.57 -11.83
N TRP A 87 -6.11 3.14 -11.79
CA TRP A 87 -6.40 4.33 -11.01
C TRP A 87 -7.04 3.98 -9.69
N GLY A 88 -6.65 4.69 -8.63
CA GLY A 88 -7.22 4.53 -7.31
C GLY A 88 -7.39 5.86 -6.61
N LYS A 89 -8.29 5.88 -5.63
CA LYS A 89 -8.53 7.06 -4.81
C LYS A 89 -8.80 6.65 -3.37
N ALA A 90 -8.04 7.25 -2.46
CA ALA A 90 -8.23 7.09 -1.03
C ALA A 90 -8.83 8.37 -0.44
N LEU A 91 -9.67 8.20 0.59
CA LEU A 91 -10.20 9.29 1.40
C LEU A 91 -9.68 9.09 2.83
N TYR A 92 -8.86 10.00 3.31
CA TYR A 92 -8.32 9.95 4.68
C TYR A 92 -9.43 10.29 5.68
N LYS A 93 -9.64 9.41 6.64
CA LYS A 93 -10.64 9.59 7.70
C LYS A 93 -10.03 10.05 9.01
N GLU A 94 -8.98 9.35 9.45
CA GLU A 94 -8.28 9.67 10.70
C GLU A 94 -6.78 9.53 10.50
N ILE A 95 -6.04 10.47 11.07
CA ILE A 95 -4.58 10.49 11.03
C ILE A 95 -4.07 10.80 12.44
N THR A 96 -3.32 9.86 13.02
CA THR A 96 -2.65 10.02 14.31
C THR A 96 -1.14 9.79 14.09
N ALA A 97 -0.44 10.85 13.71
CA ALA A 97 0.98 10.75 13.34
C ALA A 97 1.85 10.56 14.59
N PRO A 98 2.86 9.69 14.55
CA PRO A 98 3.25 8.77 13.47
C PRO A 98 2.72 7.34 13.69
N GLU A 99 1.59 7.17 14.34
CA GLU A 99 1.10 5.89 14.86
C GLU A 99 0.07 5.21 13.97
N GLN A 100 -0.86 5.97 13.38
CA GLN A 100 -2.01 5.36 12.72
C GLN A 100 -2.57 6.23 11.59
N VAL A 101 -3.01 5.59 10.51
CA VAL A 101 -3.80 6.21 9.44
C VAL A 101 -4.99 5.31 9.13
N ILE A 102 -6.18 5.90 9.03
CA ILE A 102 -7.39 5.20 8.61
C ILE A 102 -7.93 5.90 7.36
N TYR A 103 -8.16 5.13 6.30
CA TYR A 103 -8.69 5.66 5.04
C TYR A 103 -9.54 4.63 4.32
N THR A 104 -10.42 5.10 3.44
CA THR A 104 -11.07 4.23 2.46
C THR A 104 -10.28 4.30 1.16
N ASP A 105 -10.16 3.16 0.47
CA ASP A 105 -9.45 3.07 -0.80
C ASP A 105 -10.34 2.33 -1.80
N GLY A 106 -10.42 2.84 -3.02
CA GLY A 106 -11.23 2.26 -4.08
C GLY A 106 -10.62 2.49 -5.44
N PHE A 107 -11.05 1.70 -6.40
CA PHE A 107 -10.70 1.91 -7.80
C PHE A 107 -11.40 3.16 -8.32
N SER A 108 -10.70 3.95 -9.13
CA SER A 108 -11.24 5.20 -9.67
C SER A 108 -10.94 5.33 -11.16
N ASP A 109 -11.46 6.40 -11.74
CA ASP A 109 -11.06 6.88 -13.06
C ASP A 109 -10.04 8.02 -12.94
N ALA A 110 -9.62 8.54 -14.08
CA ALA A 110 -8.63 9.63 -14.12
C ALA A 110 -9.17 10.94 -13.52
N GLU A 111 -10.48 11.13 -13.48
CA GLU A 111 -11.14 12.31 -12.91
C GLU A 111 -11.38 12.18 -11.40
N GLY A 112 -11.08 11.01 -10.82
CA GLY A 112 -11.22 10.77 -9.39
C GLY A 112 -12.60 10.28 -8.96
N ASN A 113 -13.40 9.77 -9.89
CA ASN A 113 -14.68 9.14 -9.58
C ASN A 113 -14.44 7.70 -9.15
N ILE A 114 -14.92 7.33 -7.97
CA ILE A 114 -14.74 5.97 -7.44
C ILE A 114 -15.71 5.02 -8.16
N SER A 115 -15.20 3.86 -8.58
CA SER A 115 -15.98 2.81 -9.21
C SER A 115 -16.99 2.21 -8.22
N LYS A 116 -18.24 2.09 -8.66
CA LYS A 116 -19.30 1.43 -7.87
C LYS A 116 -19.32 -0.08 -8.11
N ASP A 117 -18.64 -0.56 -9.15
CA ASP A 117 -18.65 -1.96 -9.57
C ASP A 117 -17.51 -2.78 -8.97
N LEU A 118 -16.50 -2.13 -8.40
CA LEU A 118 -15.34 -2.77 -7.78
C LEU A 118 -15.32 -2.52 -6.27
N PRO A 119 -14.75 -3.46 -5.49
CA PRO A 119 -14.74 -3.34 -4.03
C PRO A 119 -14.01 -2.10 -3.54
N GLU A 120 -14.59 -1.43 -2.56
CA GLU A 120 -13.96 -0.38 -1.77
C GLU A 120 -13.53 -0.98 -0.42
N THR A 121 -12.36 -0.57 0.07
CA THR A 121 -11.75 -1.14 1.28
C THR A 121 -11.62 -0.07 2.35
N LEU A 122 -11.98 -0.39 3.59
CA LEU A 122 -11.60 0.42 4.74
C LEU A 122 -10.25 -0.07 5.24
N VAL A 123 -9.24 0.79 5.15
CA VAL A 123 -7.86 0.44 5.50
C VAL A 123 -7.46 1.13 6.80
N GLN A 124 -6.83 0.37 7.68
CA GLN A 124 -6.18 0.88 8.87
C GLN A 124 -4.72 0.47 8.85
N LEU A 125 -3.83 1.45 8.93
CA LEU A 125 -2.39 1.24 9.05
C LEU A 125 -1.98 1.58 10.47
N ASP A 126 -1.39 0.60 11.16
CA ASP A 126 -0.79 0.81 12.49
C ASP A 126 0.71 0.66 12.36
N PHE A 127 1.43 1.69 12.80
CA PHE A 127 2.90 1.76 12.76
C PHE A 127 3.42 1.54 14.17
N ILE A 128 3.88 0.34 14.47
CA ILE A 128 4.31 -0.06 15.81
C ILE A 128 5.82 0.10 15.93
N ASP A 129 6.25 0.90 16.89
CA ASP A 129 7.66 1.13 17.17
C ASP A 129 8.29 -0.09 17.85
N LEU A 130 9.35 -0.63 17.23
CA LEU A 130 10.14 -1.75 17.74
C LEU A 130 11.60 -1.32 18.00
N GLU A 131 11.80 -0.10 18.53
CA GLU A 131 13.14 0.42 18.86
C GLU A 131 14.10 0.43 17.67
N GLY A 132 13.80 1.29 16.69
CA GLY A 132 14.61 1.43 15.47
C GLY A 132 14.10 0.62 14.28
N GLN A 133 13.14 -0.25 14.53
CA GLN A 133 12.39 -0.98 13.51
C GLN A 133 10.90 -0.63 13.60
N THR A 134 10.15 -0.94 12.58
CA THR A 134 8.71 -0.67 12.57
C THR A 134 7.95 -1.90 12.13
N LYS A 135 6.98 -2.32 12.94
CA LYS A 135 6.01 -3.33 12.52
C LYS A 135 4.81 -2.61 11.93
N LEU A 136 4.57 -2.81 10.65
CA LEU A 136 3.36 -2.33 9.99
C LEU A 136 2.28 -3.39 10.10
N VAL A 137 1.12 -3.00 10.62
CA VAL A 137 -0.09 -3.82 10.59
C VAL A 137 -1.07 -3.12 9.65
N ASN A 138 -1.36 -3.75 8.51
CA ASN A 138 -2.27 -3.22 7.49
C ASN A 138 -3.54 -4.07 7.52
N SER A 139 -4.64 -3.48 7.98
CA SER A 139 -5.94 -4.15 8.04
C SER A 139 -6.86 -3.56 6.97
N GLY A 140 -7.36 -4.42 6.08
CA GLY A 140 -8.30 -4.02 5.04
C GLY A 140 -9.65 -4.72 5.25
N LYS A 141 -10.69 -3.94 5.56
CA LYS A 141 -12.04 -4.47 5.73
C LYS A 141 -12.85 -4.26 4.47
N TYR A 142 -13.36 -5.35 3.94
CA TYR A 142 -14.22 -5.36 2.75
C TYR A 142 -15.68 -5.45 3.15
N THR A 143 -16.58 -5.13 2.23
CA THR A 143 -18.02 -5.13 2.47
C THR A 143 -18.60 -6.53 2.65
N SER A 144 -17.90 -7.55 2.14
CA SER A 144 -18.30 -8.94 2.23
C SER A 144 -17.12 -9.88 2.06
N PRO A 145 -17.22 -11.15 2.47
CA PRO A 145 -16.20 -12.15 2.16
C PRO A 145 -15.97 -12.33 0.66
N GLU A 146 -17.03 -12.22 -0.13
CA GLU A 146 -16.96 -12.34 -1.60
C GLU A 146 -16.17 -11.19 -2.21
N ALA A 147 -16.34 -9.96 -1.71
CA ALA A 147 -15.56 -8.79 -2.15
C ALA A 147 -14.08 -8.97 -1.84
N LEU A 148 -13.74 -9.48 -0.66
CA LEU A 148 -12.35 -9.82 -0.32
C LEU A 148 -11.78 -10.87 -1.26
N GLN A 149 -12.54 -11.95 -1.51
CA GLN A 149 -12.11 -13.02 -2.40
C GLN A 149 -11.86 -12.51 -3.82
N GLN A 150 -12.69 -11.58 -4.29
CA GLN A 150 -12.52 -10.99 -5.62
C GLN A 150 -11.14 -10.31 -5.78
N VAL A 151 -10.70 -9.53 -4.79
CA VAL A 151 -9.38 -8.86 -4.88
C VAL A 151 -8.24 -9.85 -4.66
N ILE A 152 -8.42 -10.88 -3.84
CA ILE A 152 -7.43 -11.95 -3.70
C ILE A 152 -7.23 -12.66 -5.03
N ASP A 153 -8.32 -12.98 -5.72
CA ASP A 153 -8.30 -13.64 -7.04
C ASP A 153 -7.65 -12.77 -8.12
N MET A 154 -7.65 -11.44 -7.93
CA MET A 154 -6.95 -10.49 -8.82
C MET A 154 -5.43 -10.45 -8.59
N GLY A 155 -4.91 -11.23 -7.63
CA GLY A 155 -3.47 -11.27 -7.33
C GLY A 155 -3.01 -10.23 -6.30
N MET A 156 -3.90 -9.73 -5.47
CA MET A 156 -3.59 -8.65 -4.52
C MET A 156 -2.49 -9.02 -3.52
N LEU A 157 -2.47 -10.25 -3.01
CA LEU A 157 -1.46 -10.67 -2.01
C LEU A 157 -0.05 -10.64 -2.58
N GLU A 158 0.13 -11.12 -3.81
CA GLU A 158 1.42 -11.05 -4.49
C GLU A 158 1.81 -9.62 -4.81
N GLY A 159 0.86 -8.81 -5.28
CA GLY A 159 1.07 -7.41 -5.60
C GLY A 159 1.49 -6.59 -4.38
N ILE A 160 0.83 -6.77 -3.24
CA ILE A 160 1.17 -6.04 -2.01
C ILE A 160 2.53 -6.48 -1.45
N SER A 161 2.87 -7.76 -1.57
CA SER A 161 4.17 -8.27 -1.17
C SER A 161 5.30 -7.61 -1.96
N GLN A 162 5.14 -7.51 -3.28
CA GLN A 162 6.10 -6.82 -4.15
C GLN A 162 6.18 -5.33 -3.83
N THR A 163 5.04 -4.70 -3.56
CA THR A 163 4.97 -3.28 -3.19
C THR A 163 5.75 -3.01 -1.89
N PHE A 164 5.60 -3.89 -0.90
CA PHE A 164 6.34 -3.76 0.36
C PHE A 164 7.83 -4.06 0.20
N ASP A 165 8.22 -4.92 -0.73
CA ASP A 165 9.63 -5.10 -1.09
C ASP A 165 10.22 -3.81 -1.67
N ASN A 166 9.45 -3.10 -2.49
CA ASN A 166 9.84 -1.79 -3.02
C ASN A 166 10.00 -0.76 -1.91
N LEU A 167 9.09 -0.76 -0.93
CA LEU A 167 9.18 0.11 0.23
C LEU A 167 10.44 -0.17 1.04
N ASP A 168 10.75 -1.45 1.27
CA ASP A 168 11.94 -1.86 2.00
C ASP A 168 13.21 -1.33 1.33
N ALA A 169 13.31 -1.47 0.00
CA ALA A 169 14.44 -0.94 -0.78
C ALA A 169 14.51 0.60 -0.70
N HIS A 170 13.37 1.28 -0.76
CA HIS A 170 13.31 2.74 -0.65
C HIS A 170 13.79 3.23 0.72
N LEU A 171 13.34 2.56 1.79
CA LEU A 171 13.76 2.89 3.16
C LEU A 171 15.26 2.66 3.36
N GLU A 172 15.80 1.59 2.77
CA GLU A 172 17.24 1.32 2.80
C GLU A 172 18.03 2.44 2.11
N ASN A 173 17.58 2.89 0.94
CA ASN A 173 18.21 3.98 0.21
C ASN A 173 18.19 5.30 0.99
N LEU A 174 17.08 5.62 1.65
CA LEU A 174 16.97 6.83 2.46
C LEU A 174 17.96 6.85 3.62
N GLN A 175 18.19 5.70 4.25
CA GLN A 175 19.09 5.59 5.39
C GLN A 175 20.58 5.58 5.00
N LYS A 176 20.90 5.12 3.79
CA LYS A 176 22.26 5.14 3.26
C LYS A 176 22.74 6.53 2.84
N ASN A 177 21.81 7.40 2.45
CA ASN A 177 22.10 8.73 1.92
C ASN A 177 22.09 9.82 3.00
N ASN A 178 22.00 9.45 4.28
CA ASN A 178 22.06 10.36 5.43
C ASN A 178 23.40 10.27 6.13
#